data_748d2b70ddd29189eaf258a1c6a072fe
#
_entry.id   748d2b70ddd29189eaf258a1c6a072fe
#
_cell.length_a   1.000
_cell.length_b   1.000
_cell.length_c   1.000
_cell.angle_alpha   90.00
_cell.angle_beta   90.00
_cell.angle_gamma   90.00
#
_symmetry.space_group_name_H-M   'P 1'
#
loop_
_entity.id
_entity.type
_entity.pdbx_description
1 polymer ?
#
loop_
_entity_poly.entity_id
_entity_poly.type
_entity_poly.pdbx_seq_one_letter_code
_entity_poly.pdbx_strand_id
1 'polypeptide(L)'
;MAHPGKDPRLEQRLVLVIDDSPAVCAALEVLFALHGARVIGAASPAEGLALLRREPVDLVIQDMNFRREATTGEEGVALFHDIRRAYPDLPIVLMTAWTHLETAVELVKAGAADYLAKPWDDARLLTTVRNLLDLGQARADAGALRQRHRDARAALAQRFDLCGAVYESEPMHTLVAMATQVAHADVPVLITGPNGSGKEVLADIIQANSAVRAGPYVKVNLGALPGELIEAELFGTEAGAFTGARARVGRFEAAHGGTLFLDELGNLAAAGQAKLLRVLQSGQFEPLGSNRTRSTQVRIVAATNLDLRAAIRAGDFREDLYYRLNVIELEVPPLAARPEDIIPLARHFLEGAHSLSAAAEQALAQYPWPGNVRELRNVIRRACLLSDSAEIAAATLGLPALTREPADVSQPERSAVEAALARSEGNVSRAARELGLSRQALYRRMERLGLKSES
;
A
#
# COMPACT_ATOMS: atom_id res chain seq x y z
N MET A 1 2.00 -40.62 14.12
CA MET A 1 3.42 -40.99 13.93
C MET A 1 3.72 -40.80 12.45
N ALA A 2 4.47 -39.78 12.09
CA ALA A 2 4.88 -39.53 10.69
C ALA A 2 5.87 -40.65 10.30
N HIS A 3 5.68 -41.29 9.15
CA HIS A 3 6.65 -42.22 8.60
C HIS A 3 7.98 -41.49 8.37
N PRO A 4 9.13 -42.00 8.83
CA PRO A 4 10.42 -41.40 8.55
C PRO A 4 10.72 -41.55 7.06
N GLY A 5 10.58 -40.48 6.30
CA GLY A 5 10.86 -40.42 4.87
C GLY A 5 9.94 -39.60 4.01
N LYS A 6 8.71 -39.35 4.43
CA LYS A 6 7.77 -38.52 3.64
C LYS A 6 8.04 -37.04 3.87
N ASP A 7 8.16 -36.30 2.79
CA ASP A 7 8.30 -34.85 2.81
C ASP A 7 6.91 -34.19 2.80
N PRO A 8 6.53 -33.41 3.83
CA PRO A 8 5.22 -32.73 3.90
C PRO A 8 4.92 -31.84 2.71
N ARG A 9 5.96 -31.31 2.04
CA ARG A 9 5.83 -30.42 0.89
C ARG A 9 5.45 -31.13 -0.40
N LEU A 10 5.77 -32.43 -0.48
CA LEU A 10 5.48 -33.31 -1.62
C LEU A 10 4.22 -34.15 -1.37
N GLU A 11 3.75 -34.21 -0.14
CA GLU A 11 2.59 -35.03 0.21
C GLU A 11 1.33 -34.55 -0.52
N GLN A 12 0.67 -35.51 -1.21
CA GLN A 12 -0.52 -35.28 -2.04
C GLN A 12 -0.30 -34.46 -3.32
N ARG A 13 0.93 -34.04 -3.65
CA ARG A 13 1.22 -33.32 -4.90
C ARG A 13 1.21 -34.27 -6.09
N LEU A 14 0.68 -33.79 -7.23
CA LEU A 14 0.62 -34.54 -8.46
C LEU A 14 1.64 -34.01 -9.47
N VAL A 15 2.63 -34.85 -9.79
CA VAL A 15 3.66 -34.53 -10.79
C VAL A 15 3.34 -35.28 -12.06
N LEU A 16 3.25 -34.55 -13.19
CA LEU A 16 3.13 -35.15 -14.52
C LEU A 16 4.54 -35.30 -15.12
N VAL A 17 4.89 -36.49 -15.50
CA VAL A 17 6.13 -36.78 -16.23
C VAL A 17 5.77 -37.12 -17.68
N ILE A 18 6.33 -36.36 -18.63
CA ILE A 18 6.13 -36.58 -20.07
C ILE A 18 7.48 -37.00 -20.67
N ASP A 19 7.63 -38.26 -20.93
CA ASP A 19 8.87 -38.85 -21.41
C ASP A 19 8.55 -40.18 -22.18
N ASP A 20 9.13 -40.37 -23.35
CA ASP A 20 8.91 -41.54 -24.18
C ASP A 20 9.59 -42.81 -23.62
N SER A 21 10.48 -42.67 -22.61
CA SER A 21 11.17 -43.77 -21.93
C SER A 21 10.37 -44.24 -20.73
N PRO A 22 9.77 -45.46 -20.76
CA PRO A 22 9.09 -46.04 -19.61
C PRO A 22 9.99 -46.17 -18.38
N ALA A 23 11.31 -46.37 -18.60
CA ALA A 23 12.29 -46.49 -17.52
C ALA A 23 12.48 -45.17 -16.76
N VAL A 24 12.45 -44.05 -17.45
CA VAL A 24 12.52 -42.71 -16.85
C VAL A 24 11.26 -42.43 -16.03
N CYS A 25 10.07 -42.66 -16.61
CA CYS A 25 8.81 -42.52 -15.91
C CYS A 25 8.76 -43.38 -14.62
N ALA A 26 9.15 -44.66 -14.70
CA ALA A 26 9.17 -45.54 -13.54
C ALA A 26 10.18 -45.13 -12.47
N ALA A 27 11.36 -44.65 -12.86
CA ALA A 27 12.37 -44.16 -11.93
C ALA A 27 11.88 -42.93 -11.16
N LEU A 28 11.26 -41.95 -11.86
CA LEU A 28 10.71 -40.76 -11.25
C LEU A 28 9.47 -41.07 -10.39
N GLU A 29 8.63 -42.02 -10.81
CA GLU A 29 7.49 -42.50 -10.02
C GLU A 29 7.96 -43.06 -8.67
N VAL A 30 8.98 -43.94 -8.68
CA VAL A 30 9.56 -44.52 -7.43
C VAL A 30 10.18 -43.42 -6.57
N LEU A 31 10.95 -42.51 -7.17
CA LEU A 31 11.61 -41.43 -6.44
C LEU A 31 10.58 -40.54 -5.72
N PHE A 32 9.58 -40.04 -6.42
CA PHE A 32 8.56 -39.15 -5.85
C PHE A 32 7.62 -39.87 -4.89
N ALA A 33 7.26 -41.14 -5.15
CA ALA A 33 6.42 -41.93 -4.26
C ALA A 33 7.09 -42.17 -2.89
N LEU A 34 8.41 -42.37 -2.84
CA LEU A 34 9.17 -42.43 -1.60
C LEU A 34 9.06 -41.15 -0.76
N HIS A 35 8.84 -40.00 -1.40
CA HIS A 35 8.72 -38.71 -0.75
C HIS A 35 7.26 -38.24 -0.57
N GLY A 36 6.28 -39.10 -0.94
CA GLY A 36 4.86 -38.85 -0.70
C GLY A 36 4.09 -38.16 -1.84
N ALA A 37 4.75 -37.85 -2.97
CA ALA A 37 4.08 -37.30 -4.15
C ALA A 37 3.49 -38.40 -5.03
N ARG A 38 2.46 -38.09 -5.80
CA ARG A 38 1.91 -38.94 -6.85
C ARG A 38 2.51 -38.54 -8.19
N VAL A 39 2.79 -39.54 -9.04
CA VAL A 39 3.26 -39.31 -10.40
C VAL A 39 2.27 -39.91 -11.38
N ILE A 40 2.00 -39.19 -12.47
CA ILE A 40 1.33 -39.72 -13.66
C ILE A 40 2.31 -39.60 -14.82
N GLY A 41 2.43 -40.62 -15.61
CA GLY A 41 3.31 -40.66 -16.78
C GLY A 41 2.53 -40.48 -18.08
N ALA A 42 3.16 -39.84 -19.06
CA ALA A 42 2.70 -39.75 -20.45
C ALA A 42 3.86 -40.08 -21.38
N ALA A 43 3.63 -40.95 -22.34
CA ALA A 43 4.66 -41.37 -23.30
C ALA A 43 4.78 -40.47 -24.53
N SER A 44 3.93 -39.44 -24.63
CA SER A 44 3.92 -38.51 -25.73
C SER A 44 3.38 -37.12 -25.37
N PRO A 45 3.74 -36.04 -26.12
CA PRO A 45 3.17 -34.72 -25.97
C PRO A 45 1.64 -34.70 -25.96
N ALA A 46 1.00 -35.44 -26.83
CA ALA A 46 -0.46 -35.48 -26.97
C ALA A 46 -1.13 -36.07 -25.72
N GLU A 47 -0.56 -37.15 -25.17
CA GLU A 47 -1.03 -37.78 -23.93
C GLU A 47 -0.82 -36.85 -22.74
N GLY A 48 0.34 -36.18 -22.64
CA GLY A 48 0.64 -35.20 -21.60
C GLY A 48 -0.36 -34.06 -21.56
N LEU A 49 -0.68 -33.47 -22.73
CA LEU A 49 -1.70 -32.43 -22.85
C LEU A 49 -3.11 -32.95 -22.53
N ALA A 50 -3.43 -34.20 -22.81
CA ALA A 50 -4.70 -34.81 -22.45
C ALA A 50 -4.84 -35.01 -20.92
N LEU A 51 -3.75 -35.43 -20.24
CA LEU A 51 -3.71 -35.57 -18.79
C LEU A 51 -3.82 -34.21 -18.07
N LEU A 52 -3.14 -33.18 -18.55
CA LEU A 52 -3.25 -31.81 -18.01
C LEU A 52 -4.68 -31.23 -18.03
N ARG A 53 -5.52 -31.68 -18.96
CA ARG A 53 -6.94 -31.27 -19.02
C ARG A 53 -7.84 -32.02 -18.05
N ARG A 54 -7.40 -33.19 -17.56
CA ARG A 54 -8.21 -34.11 -16.72
C ARG A 54 -7.83 -34.08 -15.28
N GLU A 55 -6.55 -33.87 -14.99
CA GLU A 55 -5.99 -33.99 -13.65
C GLU A 55 -5.43 -32.64 -13.18
N PRO A 56 -5.59 -32.30 -11.88
CA PRO A 56 -5.02 -31.09 -11.29
C PRO A 56 -3.51 -31.28 -11.03
N VAL A 57 -2.70 -31.12 -12.05
CA VAL A 57 -1.24 -31.28 -11.99
C VAL A 57 -0.60 -30.08 -11.32
N ASP A 58 0.27 -30.33 -10.30
CA ASP A 58 1.00 -29.31 -9.57
C ASP A 58 2.33 -28.92 -10.24
N LEU A 59 2.95 -29.85 -10.99
CA LEU A 59 4.24 -29.66 -11.66
C LEU A 59 4.38 -30.60 -12.85
N VAL A 60 5.03 -30.12 -13.90
CA VAL A 60 5.36 -30.93 -15.09
C VAL A 60 6.87 -31.13 -15.14
N ILE A 61 7.29 -32.36 -15.38
CA ILE A 61 8.64 -32.72 -15.80
C ILE A 61 8.52 -33.25 -17.22
N GLN A 62 9.10 -32.55 -18.19
CA GLN A 62 9.00 -32.96 -19.58
C GLN A 62 10.37 -33.23 -20.21
N ASP A 63 10.45 -34.30 -21.03
CA ASP A 63 11.58 -34.50 -21.92
C ASP A 63 11.58 -33.50 -23.07
N MET A 64 12.77 -33.19 -23.56
CA MET A 64 12.96 -32.35 -24.74
C MET A 64 12.96 -33.14 -26.05
N ASN A 65 13.20 -34.47 -26.01
CA ASN A 65 13.31 -35.32 -27.18
C ASN A 65 12.40 -36.56 -27.07
N PHE A 66 11.35 -36.62 -27.84
CA PHE A 66 10.34 -37.72 -27.84
C PHE A 66 10.60 -38.79 -28.91
N ARG A 67 11.66 -38.68 -29.71
CA ARG A 67 12.04 -39.70 -30.73
C ARG A 67 13.54 -39.94 -30.64
N ARG A 68 13.91 -41.24 -30.65
CA ARG A 68 15.33 -41.65 -30.61
C ARG A 68 16.22 -41.14 -31.74
N GLU A 69 15.61 -40.73 -32.86
CA GLU A 69 16.30 -40.22 -34.08
C GLU A 69 16.27 -38.68 -34.19
N ALA A 70 15.44 -37.99 -33.39
CA ALA A 70 15.32 -36.56 -33.45
C ALA A 70 16.16 -35.89 -32.34
N THR A 71 17.33 -35.39 -32.69
CA THR A 71 18.23 -34.67 -31.76
C THR A 71 17.94 -33.17 -31.70
N THR A 72 16.89 -32.67 -32.35
CA THR A 72 16.64 -31.23 -32.52
C THR A 72 15.87 -30.58 -31.34
N GLY A 73 15.22 -31.37 -30.47
CA GLY A 73 14.42 -30.85 -29.34
C GLY A 73 13.18 -30.06 -29.73
N GLU A 74 12.84 -29.96 -31.03
CA GLU A 74 11.71 -29.14 -31.53
C GLU A 74 10.37 -29.55 -30.92
N GLU A 75 10.12 -30.86 -30.74
CA GLU A 75 8.88 -31.38 -30.18
C GLU A 75 8.74 -30.98 -28.70
N GLY A 76 9.83 -31.00 -27.93
CA GLY A 76 9.83 -30.55 -26.54
C GLY A 76 9.63 -29.03 -26.40
N VAL A 77 10.23 -28.25 -27.32
CA VAL A 77 10.02 -26.79 -27.38
C VAL A 77 8.55 -26.47 -27.70
N ALA A 78 7.96 -27.13 -28.69
CA ALA A 78 6.56 -26.94 -29.02
C ALA A 78 5.63 -27.29 -27.87
N LEU A 79 5.85 -28.45 -27.22
CA LEU A 79 5.09 -28.86 -26.03
C LEU A 79 5.20 -27.84 -24.89
N PHE A 80 6.40 -27.35 -24.61
CA PHE A 80 6.60 -26.31 -23.58
C PHE A 80 5.76 -25.08 -23.87
N HIS A 81 5.78 -24.58 -25.10
CA HIS A 81 5.00 -23.40 -25.45
C HIS A 81 3.48 -23.65 -25.39
N ASP A 82 3.02 -24.84 -25.74
CA ASP A 82 1.61 -25.20 -25.65
C ASP A 82 1.14 -25.29 -24.19
N ILE A 83 1.93 -25.92 -23.31
CA ILE A 83 1.65 -25.98 -21.87
C ILE A 83 1.68 -24.56 -21.29
N ARG A 84 2.71 -23.77 -21.58
CA ARG A 84 2.87 -22.41 -21.03
C ARG A 84 1.74 -21.48 -21.46
N ARG A 85 1.25 -21.63 -22.69
CA ARG A 85 0.09 -20.86 -23.19
C ARG A 85 -1.21 -21.21 -22.47
N ALA A 86 -1.44 -22.52 -22.23
CA ALA A 86 -2.66 -23.02 -21.59
C ALA A 86 -2.63 -22.88 -20.06
N TYR A 87 -1.45 -22.99 -19.45
CA TYR A 87 -1.23 -23.00 -17.99
C TYR A 87 -0.05 -22.08 -17.64
N PRO A 88 -0.24 -20.76 -17.60
CA PRO A 88 0.84 -19.79 -17.43
C PRO A 88 1.64 -19.91 -16.13
N ASP A 89 0.99 -20.37 -15.05
CA ASP A 89 1.58 -20.45 -13.71
C ASP A 89 2.10 -21.85 -13.35
N LEU A 90 1.83 -22.87 -14.16
CA LEU A 90 2.24 -24.26 -13.90
C LEU A 90 3.78 -24.39 -14.02
N PRO A 91 4.50 -24.83 -12.97
CA PRO A 91 5.94 -25.04 -13.06
C PRO A 91 6.27 -26.16 -14.03
N ILE A 92 7.21 -25.90 -14.94
CA ILE A 92 7.70 -26.87 -15.93
C ILE A 92 9.20 -27.01 -15.74
N VAL A 93 9.64 -28.24 -15.45
CA VAL A 93 11.05 -28.64 -15.40
C VAL A 93 11.36 -29.40 -16.69
N LEU A 94 12.39 -28.95 -17.40
CA LEU A 94 12.82 -29.56 -18.64
C LEU A 94 13.90 -30.60 -18.36
N MET A 95 13.79 -31.79 -18.96
CA MET A 95 14.83 -32.82 -18.93
C MET A 95 15.51 -32.91 -20.29
N THR A 96 16.83 -32.88 -20.31
CA THR A 96 17.59 -32.92 -21.58
C THR A 96 18.84 -33.80 -21.47
N ALA A 97 19.20 -34.48 -22.57
CA ALA A 97 20.54 -34.99 -22.73
C ALA A 97 21.48 -33.85 -23.15
N TRP A 98 22.67 -33.80 -22.59
CA TRP A 98 23.70 -32.73 -22.61
C TRP A 98 23.94 -31.91 -23.92
N THR A 99 23.25 -32.18 -25.01
CA THR A 99 23.57 -31.64 -26.34
C THR A 99 22.97 -30.24 -26.67
N HIS A 100 22.08 -29.68 -25.82
CA HIS A 100 21.33 -28.44 -26.15
C HIS A 100 21.21 -27.45 -25.00
N LEU A 101 22.33 -27.10 -24.37
CA LEU A 101 22.33 -26.14 -23.25
C LEU A 101 21.82 -24.76 -23.67
N GLU A 102 22.10 -24.31 -24.89
CA GLU A 102 21.65 -23.00 -25.39
C GLU A 102 20.12 -22.93 -25.48
N THR A 103 19.47 -23.99 -26.02
CA THR A 103 18.03 -24.09 -26.08
C THR A 103 17.37 -24.12 -24.69
N ALA A 104 17.97 -24.84 -23.74
CA ALA A 104 17.49 -24.87 -22.36
C ALA A 104 17.53 -23.47 -21.69
N VAL A 105 18.59 -22.70 -21.91
CA VAL A 105 18.72 -21.32 -21.43
C VAL A 105 17.65 -20.42 -22.04
N GLU A 106 17.38 -20.55 -23.34
CA GLU A 106 16.32 -19.79 -24.00
C GLU A 106 14.93 -20.10 -23.43
N LEU A 107 14.65 -21.39 -23.17
CA LEU A 107 13.38 -21.80 -22.58
C LEU A 107 13.22 -21.37 -21.13
N VAL A 108 14.30 -21.31 -20.34
CA VAL A 108 14.23 -20.72 -19.00
C VAL A 108 13.91 -19.23 -19.09
N LYS A 109 14.50 -18.49 -20.05
CA LYS A 109 14.12 -17.10 -20.33
C LYS A 109 12.66 -16.96 -20.78
N ALA A 110 12.13 -17.98 -21.51
CA ALA A 110 10.75 -18.04 -21.94
C ALA A 110 9.78 -18.52 -20.84
N GLY A 111 10.29 -18.78 -19.60
CA GLY A 111 9.47 -19.09 -18.43
C GLY A 111 9.50 -20.56 -17.98
N ALA A 112 10.39 -21.42 -18.50
CA ALA A 112 10.64 -22.71 -17.86
C ALA A 112 11.19 -22.49 -16.45
N ALA A 113 10.73 -23.33 -15.51
CA ALA A 113 11.10 -23.14 -14.12
C ALA A 113 12.55 -23.54 -13.81
N ASP A 114 13.00 -24.66 -14.42
CA ASP A 114 14.39 -25.13 -14.34
C ASP A 114 14.65 -26.16 -15.46
N TYR A 115 15.90 -26.56 -15.62
CA TYR A 115 16.28 -27.68 -16.48
C TYR A 115 17.22 -28.66 -15.76
N LEU A 116 17.12 -29.96 -16.13
CA LEU A 116 17.90 -31.04 -15.57
C LEU A 116 18.51 -31.87 -16.68
N ALA A 117 19.78 -32.22 -16.52
CA ALA A 117 20.46 -33.15 -17.41
C ALA A 117 20.12 -34.61 -17.06
N LYS A 118 20.00 -35.47 -18.08
CA LYS A 118 19.97 -36.94 -17.93
C LYS A 118 21.39 -37.49 -18.02
N PRO A 119 21.85 -38.31 -17.06
CA PRO A 119 21.19 -38.73 -15.82
C PRO A 119 21.14 -37.59 -14.79
N TRP A 120 20.07 -37.54 -14.02
CA TRP A 120 19.85 -36.50 -12.99
C TRP A 120 20.40 -36.94 -11.62
N ASP A 121 20.61 -35.96 -10.76
CA ASP A 121 20.85 -36.13 -9.35
C ASP A 121 19.53 -36.02 -8.57
N ASP A 122 19.18 -37.08 -7.82
CA ASP A 122 17.90 -37.17 -7.10
C ASP A 122 17.75 -36.06 -6.06
N ALA A 123 18.80 -35.66 -5.35
CA ALA A 123 18.75 -34.65 -4.32
C ALA A 123 18.51 -33.27 -4.92
N ARG A 124 19.16 -32.99 -6.06
CA ARG A 124 18.95 -31.74 -6.83
C ARG A 124 17.55 -31.69 -7.38
N LEU A 125 17.06 -32.73 -8.02
CA LEU A 125 15.70 -32.77 -8.58
C LEU A 125 14.64 -32.53 -7.50
N LEU A 126 14.74 -33.26 -6.37
CA LEU A 126 13.81 -33.08 -5.24
C LEU A 126 13.85 -31.65 -4.68
N THR A 127 15.03 -31.07 -4.55
CA THR A 127 15.19 -29.70 -4.06
C THR A 127 14.54 -28.69 -5.01
N THR A 128 14.77 -28.84 -6.32
CA THR A 128 14.14 -27.98 -7.35
C THR A 128 12.62 -28.10 -7.30
N VAL A 129 12.10 -29.34 -7.31
CA VAL A 129 10.65 -29.58 -7.28
C VAL A 129 9.99 -29.01 -6.02
N ARG A 130 10.59 -29.19 -4.84
CA ARG A 130 10.11 -28.57 -3.59
C ARG A 130 10.00 -27.06 -3.69
N ASN A 131 11.08 -26.41 -4.10
CA ASN A 131 11.11 -24.94 -4.21
C ASN A 131 10.06 -24.43 -5.19
N LEU A 132 9.84 -25.11 -6.30
CA LEU A 132 8.85 -24.75 -7.29
C LEU A 132 7.42 -24.93 -6.81
N LEU A 133 7.14 -26.02 -6.08
CA LEU A 133 5.83 -26.27 -5.48
C LEU A 133 5.52 -25.24 -4.38
N ASP A 134 6.50 -24.94 -3.50
CA ASP A 134 6.35 -23.91 -2.47
C ASP A 134 6.06 -22.54 -3.10
N LEU A 135 6.77 -22.18 -4.17
CA LEU A 135 6.55 -20.94 -4.90
C LEU A 135 5.16 -20.90 -5.59
N GLY A 136 4.76 -22.01 -6.20
CA GLY A 136 3.44 -22.17 -6.83
C GLY A 136 2.32 -22.00 -5.80
N GLN A 137 2.44 -22.66 -4.64
CA GLN A 137 1.48 -22.55 -3.55
C GLN A 137 1.38 -21.11 -3.03
N ALA A 138 2.52 -20.46 -2.77
CA ALA A 138 2.53 -19.08 -2.28
C ALA A 138 1.86 -18.11 -3.29
N ARG A 139 2.06 -18.33 -4.61
CA ARG A 139 1.39 -17.55 -5.65
C ARG A 139 -0.13 -17.80 -5.69
N ALA A 140 -0.55 -19.06 -5.58
CA ALA A 140 -1.97 -19.44 -5.53
C ALA A 140 -2.67 -18.85 -4.30
N ASP A 141 -2.04 -18.92 -3.13
CA ASP A 141 -2.56 -18.36 -1.88
C ASP A 141 -2.69 -16.83 -1.97
N ALA A 142 -1.66 -16.15 -2.50
CA ALA A 142 -1.71 -14.73 -2.74
C ALA A 142 -2.81 -14.34 -3.76
N GLY A 143 -3.00 -15.14 -4.80
CA GLY A 143 -4.08 -14.96 -5.78
C GLY A 143 -5.47 -15.10 -5.15
N ALA A 144 -5.67 -16.17 -4.36
CA ALA A 144 -6.92 -16.42 -3.65
C ALA A 144 -7.25 -15.32 -2.63
N LEU A 145 -6.24 -14.83 -1.91
CA LEU A 145 -6.39 -13.72 -0.97
C LEU A 145 -6.81 -12.43 -1.70
N ARG A 146 -6.12 -12.10 -2.79
CA ARG A 146 -6.48 -10.92 -3.62
C ARG A 146 -7.92 -11.02 -4.17
N GLN A 147 -8.35 -12.21 -4.58
CA GLN A 147 -9.71 -12.42 -5.05
C GLN A 147 -10.72 -12.20 -3.93
N ARG A 148 -10.50 -12.76 -2.75
CA ARG A 148 -11.38 -12.54 -1.58
C ARG A 148 -11.50 -11.06 -1.22
N HIS A 149 -10.39 -10.31 -1.27
CA HIS A 149 -10.40 -8.87 -1.03
C HIS A 149 -11.20 -8.12 -2.09
N ARG A 150 -11.08 -8.50 -3.37
CA ARG A 150 -11.90 -7.92 -4.45
C ARG A 150 -13.39 -8.17 -4.24
N ASP A 151 -13.75 -9.41 -3.90
CA ASP A 151 -15.15 -9.80 -3.67
C ASP A 151 -15.74 -9.06 -2.47
N ALA A 152 -15.00 -8.96 -1.36
CA ALA A 152 -15.42 -8.21 -0.18
C ALA A 152 -15.62 -6.71 -0.48
N ARG A 153 -14.71 -6.11 -1.26
CA ARG A 153 -14.81 -4.70 -1.70
C ARG A 153 -16.01 -4.48 -2.62
N ALA A 154 -16.23 -5.39 -3.56
CA ALA A 154 -17.39 -5.34 -4.46
C ALA A 154 -18.71 -5.44 -3.66
N ALA A 155 -18.79 -6.33 -2.68
CA ALA A 155 -19.94 -6.47 -1.80
C ALA A 155 -20.20 -5.19 -0.98
N LEU A 156 -19.15 -4.52 -0.49
CA LEU A 156 -19.25 -3.26 0.22
C LEU A 156 -19.78 -2.14 -0.69
N ALA A 157 -19.25 -2.04 -1.92
CA ALA A 157 -19.66 -1.05 -2.91
C ALA A 157 -21.09 -1.24 -3.43
N GLN A 158 -21.62 -2.48 -3.38
CA GLN A 158 -23.03 -2.75 -3.71
C GLN A 158 -24.00 -2.25 -2.62
N ARG A 159 -23.56 -2.18 -1.39
CA ARG A 159 -24.41 -1.83 -0.22
C ARG A 159 -24.32 -0.37 0.16
N PHE A 160 -23.19 0.28 -0.10
CA PHE A 160 -22.88 1.63 0.36
C PHE A 160 -22.32 2.47 -0.77
N ASP A 161 -22.53 3.78 -0.70
CA ASP A 161 -21.90 4.74 -1.57
C ASP A 161 -20.47 5.02 -1.07
N LEU A 162 -19.49 4.57 -1.81
CA LEU A 162 -18.08 4.76 -1.48
C LEU A 162 -17.49 6.04 -2.06
N CYS A 163 -18.30 6.93 -2.65
CA CYS A 163 -17.90 8.23 -3.18
C CYS A 163 -16.70 8.15 -4.16
N GLY A 164 -16.60 7.08 -4.94
CA GLY A 164 -15.52 6.86 -5.88
C GLY A 164 -14.16 6.55 -5.23
N ALA A 165 -14.11 6.13 -3.98
CA ALA A 165 -12.88 5.75 -3.30
C ALA A 165 -12.15 4.61 -4.03
N VAL A 166 -10.87 4.82 -4.33
CA VAL A 166 -10.00 3.84 -4.97
C VAL A 166 -8.97 3.34 -3.97
N TYR A 167 -8.98 2.03 -3.71
CA TYR A 167 -8.03 1.34 -2.82
C TYR A 167 -7.98 -0.16 -3.12
N GLU A 168 -6.87 -0.80 -2.80
CA GLU A 168 -6.70 -2.27 -2.86
C GLU A 168 -6.17 -2.86 -1.57
N SER A 169 -5.55 -2.02 -0.72
CA SER A 169 -4.94 -2.44 0.53
C SER A 169 -5.99 -2.84 1.58
N GLU A 170 -5.66 -3.84 2.40
CA GLU A 170 -6.49 -4.30 3.51
C GLU A 170 -6.71 -3.24 4.60
N PRO A 171 -5.70 -2.43 4.99
CA PRO A 171 -5.91 -1.35 5.94
C PRO A 171 -6.97 -0.35 5.49
N MET A 172 -6.99 0.01 4.19
CA MET A 172 -8.01 0.91 3.67
C MET A 172 -9.37 0.24 3.55
N HIS A 173 -9.42 -1.05 3.20
CA HIS A 173 -10.69 -1.79 3.18
C HIS A 173 -11.35 -1.82 4.56
N THR A 174 -10.59 -2.16 5.60
CA THR A 174 -11.06 -2.15 6.98
C THR A 174 -11.56 -0.78 7.41
N LEU A 175 -10.81 0.27 7.06
CA LEU A 175 -11.13 1.65 7.40
C LEU A 175 -12.41 2.12 6.70
N VAL A 176 -12.57 1.84 5.40
CA VAL A 176 -13.78 2.17 4.63
C VAL A 176 -14.99 1.38 5.15
N ALA A 177 -14.83 0.10 5.46
CA ALA A 177 -15.89 -0.70 6.07
C ALA A 177 -16.34 -0.12 7.43
N MET A 178 -15.39 0.29 8.27
CA MET A 178 -15.69 0.96 9.55
C MET A 178 -16.41 2.30 9.31
N ALA A 179 -15.95 3.11 8.33
CA ALA A 179 -16.61 4.37 7.98
C ALA A 179 -18.08 4.18 7.57
N THR A 180 -18.39 3.12 6.79
CA THR A 180 -19.77 2.80 6.41
C THR A 180 -20.61 2.33 7.59
N GLN A 181 -20.04 1.58 8.53
CA GLN A 181 -20.73 1.15 9.75
C GLN A 181 -21.09 2.33 10.67
N VAL A 182 -20.11 3.20 10.93
CA VAL A 182 -20.32 4.38 11.80
C VAL A 182 -21.16 5.47 11.13
N ALA A 183 -21.36 5.40 9.82
CA ALA A 183 -22.18 6.36 9.08
C ALA A 183 -23.61 6.45 9.63
N HIS A 184 -24.18 5.35 10.09
CA HIS A 184 -25.55 5.30 10.62
C HIS A 184 -25.69 5.83 12.05
N ALA A 185 -24.60 5.91 12.81
CA ALA A 185 -24.64 6.39 14.19
C ALA A 185 -24.59 7.93 14.23
N ASP A 186 -25.40 8.55 15.07
CA ASP A 186 -25.39 9.99 15.31
C ASP A 186 -24.36 10.34 16.40
N VAL A 187 -23.09 10.08 16.08
CA VAL A 187 -21.96 10.38 16.97
C VAL A 187 -20.88 11.15 16.20
N PRO A 188 -20.09 12.00 16.88
CA PRO A 188 -18.92 12.62 16.28
C PRO A 188 -17.92 11.57 15.82
N VAL A 189 -17.27 11.84 14.67
CA VAL A 189 -16.21 11.00 14.12
C VAL A 189 -14.96 11.86 13.94
N LEU A 190 -13.83 11.38 14.48
CA LEU A 190 -12.54 11.99 14.31
C LEU A 190 -11.72 11.19 13.29
N ILE A 191 -11.28 11.85 12.23
CA ILE A 191 -10.43 11.24 11.19
C ILE A 191 -9.02 11.79 11.34
N THR A 192 -8.08 10.91 11.70
CA THR A 192 -6.68 11.28 11.87
C THR A 192 -5.82 10.75 10.70
N GLY A 193 -4.63 11.32 10.52
CA GLY A 193 -3.67 10.86 9.51
C GLY A 193 -2.95 11.99 8.79
N PRO A 194 -1.86 11.68 8.07
CA PRO A 194 -1.01 12.67 7.44
C PRO A 194 -1.73 13.49 6.35
N ASN A 195 -1.15 14.64 6.01
CA ASN A 195 -1.69 15.48 4.95
C ASN A 195 -1.71 14.75 3.60
N GLY A 196 -2.81 14.92 2.87
CA GLY A 196 -2.97 14.30 1.56
C GLY A 196 -3.24 12.79 1.57
N SER A 197 -3.49 12.17 2.73
CA SER A 197 -3.75 10.72 2.87
C SER A 197 -5.15 10.28 2.39
N GLY A 198 -6.11 11.21 2.25
CA GLY A 198 -7.48 10.92 1.79
C GLY A 198 -8.54 11.03 2.89
N LYS A 199 -8.30 11.74 3.99
CA LYS A 199 -9.26 11.96 5.09
C LYS A 199 -10.62 12.49 4.62
N GLU A 200 -10.62 13.40 3.62
CA GLU A 200 -11.83 13.99 3.07
C GLU A 200 -12.74 12.93 2.40
N VAL A 201 -12.16 11.94 1.70
CA VAL A 201 -12.91 10.86 1.05
C VAL A 201 -13.67 10.04 2.09
N LEU A 202 -13.06 9.75 3.25
CA LEU A 202 -13.75 9.06 4.34
C LEU A 202 -14.90 9.89 4.92
N ALA A 203 -14.70 11.21 5.06
CA ALA A 203 -15.79 12.10 5.49
C ALA A 203 -16.95 12.10 4.49
N ASP A 204 -16.66 12.07 3.19
CA ASP A 204 -17.66 11.97 2.13
C ASP A 204 -18.43 10.64 2.21
N ILE A 205 -17.74 9.51 2.41
CA ILE A 205 -18.35 8.18 2.60
C ILE A 205 -19.27 8.18 3.83
N ILE A 206 -18.83 8.74 4.96
CA ILE A 206 -19.62 8.83 6.18
C ILE A 206 -20.89 9.64 5.93
N GLN A 207 -20.77 10.77 5.24
CA GLN A 207 -21.92 11.62 4.92
C GLN A 207 -22.89 10.93 3.96
N ALA A 208 -22.41 10.35 2.86
CA ALA A 208 -23.23 9.72 1.84
C ALA A 208 -24.08 8.54 2.37
N ASN A 209 -23.59 7.88 3.44
CA ASN A 209 -24.25 6.74 4.06
C ASN A 209 -24.92 7.09 5.40
N SER A 210 -24.98 8.37 5.78
CA SER A 210 -25.54 8.79 7.07
C SER A 210 -27.07 8.86 7.08
N ALA A 211 -27.66 8.86 8.26
CA ALA A 211 -29.09 9.10 8.45
C ALA A 211 -29.50 10.51 7.96
N VAL A 212 -28.55 11.48 8.02
CA VAL A 212 -28.77 12.89 7.60
C VAL A 212 -28.20 13.19 6.20
N ARG A 213 -28.02 12.16 5.36
CA ARG A 213 -27.43 12.32 4.01
C ARG A 213 -28.22 13.26 3.08
N ALA A 214 -29.51 13.42 3.32
CA ALA A 214 -30.36 14.33 2.56
C ALA A 214 -30.27 15.78 3.03
N GLY A 215 -29.68 16.04 4.21
CA GLY A 215 -29.47 17.36 4.77
C GLY A 215 -28.24 18.08 4.20
N PRO A 216 -27.98 19.31 4.61
CA PRO A 216 -26.82 20.06 4.17
C PRO A 216 -25.51 19.36 4.54
N TYR A 217 -24.56 19.32 3.60
CA TYR A 217 -23.19 18.90 3.87
C TYR A 217 -22.25 20.10 3.71
N VAL A 218 -21.79 20.63 4.84
CA VAL A 218 -20.96 21.84 4.87
C VAL A 218 -19.53 21.44 5.23
N LYS A 219 -18.57 21.73 4.33
CA LYS A 219 -17.14 21.49 4.55
C LYS A 219 -16.45 22.80 4.91
N VAL A 220 -15.60 22.76 5.94
CA VAL A 220 -14.78 23.89 6.38
C VAL A 220 -13.35 23.41 6.60
N ASN A 221 -12.42 24.02 5.87
CA ASN A 221 -10.99 23.85 6.17
C ASN A 221 -10.53 24.98 7.08
N LEU A 222 -10.20 24.65 8.32
CA LEU A 222 -9.81 25.62 9.35
C LEU A 222 -8.38 26.14 9.13
N GLY A 223 -7.52 25.38 8.43
CA GLY A 223 -6.17 25.81 8.10
C GLY A 223 -6.11 26.81 6.94
N ALA A 224 -7.18 26.92 6.15
CA ALA A 224 -7.24 27.88 5.05
C ALA A 224 -7.69 29.28 5.48
N LEU A 225 -8.10 29.45 6.76
CA LEU A 225 -8.63 30.69 7.29
C LEU A 225 -7.63 31.35 8.26
N PRO A 226 -7.50 32.69 8.24
CA PRO A 226 -6.81 33.38 9.32
C PRO A 226 -7.49 33.07 10.67
N GLY A 227 -6.69 32.82 11.73
CA GLY A 227 -7.21 32.39 13.03
C GLY A 227 -8.33 33.28 13.60
N GLU A 228 -8.24 34.57 13.41
CA GLU A 228 -9.26 35.56 13.85
C GLU A 228 -10.61 35.43 13.11
N LEU A 229 -10.60 34.84 11.90
CA LEU A 229 -11.81 34.67 11.09
C LEU A 229 -12.47 33.30 11.27
N ILE A 230 -11.78 32.33 11.86
CA ILE A 230 -12.30 30.96 12.03
C ILE A 230 -13.60 30.99 12.85
N GLU A 231 -13.62 31.71 13.97
CA GLU A 231 -14.80 31.81 14.81
C GLU A 231 -15.97 32.50 14.09
N ALA A 232 -15.70 33.59 13.36
CA ALA A 232 -16.70 34.30 12.57
C ALA A 232 -17.31 33.40 11.47
N GLU A 233 -16.49 32.58 10.84
CA GLU A 233 -16.93 31.63 9.82
C GLU A 233 -17.77 30.50 10.44
N LEU A 234 -17.35 29.92 11.56
CA LEU A 234 -18.05 28.80 12.20
C LEU A 234 -19.37 29.23 12.84
N PHE A 235 -19.36 30.30 13.65
CA PHE A 235 -20.49 30.68 14.48
C PHE A 235 -21.32 31.84 13.90
N GLY A 236 -20.79 32.52 12.87
CA GLY A 236 -21.45 33.70 12.26
C GLY A 236 -21.15 34.98 13.01
N THR A 237 -21.56 36.08 12.44
CA THR A 237 -21.38 37.41 12.98
C THR A 237 -22.66 38.23 12.92
N GLU A 238 -22.92 39.08 13.93
CA GLU A 238 -23.93 40.15 13.87
C GLU A 238 -23.30 41.44 13.37
N ALA A 239 -24.13 42.34 12.84
CA ALA A 239 -23.64 43.64 12.39
C ALA A 239 -23.03 44.42 13.58
N GLY A 240 -21.81 44.94 13.40
CA GLY A 240 -21.11 45.67 14.46
C GLY A 240 -20.32 44.81 15.45
N ALA A 241 -20.18 43.53 15.26
CA ALA A 241 -19.38 42.65 16.13
C ALA A 241 -17.91 43.07 16.24
N PHE A 242 -17.36 43.66 15.17
CA PHE A 242 -16.05 44.33 15.10
C PHE A 242 -16.05 45.35 13.97
N THR A 243 -15.02 46.17 13.87
CA THR A 243 -14.91 47.22 12.86
C THR A 243 -15.08 46.68 11.42
N GLY A 244 -16.17 47.06 10.75
CA GLY A 244 -16.50 46.56 9.40
C GLY A 244 -17.27 45.25 9.36
N ALA A 245 -17.63 44.63 10.51
CA ALA A 245 -18.43 43.40 10.55
C ALA A 245 -19.82 43.62 9.97
N ARG A 246 -20.18 42.76 8.99
CA ARG A 246 -21.53 42.57 8.48
C ARG A 246 -22.16 41.33 9.06
N ALA A 247 -23.48 41.33 9.16
CA ALA A 247 -24.20 40.12 9.58
C ALA A 247 -23.92 38.98 8.58
N ARG A 248 -23.50 37.82 9.08
CA ARG A 248 -23.18 36.65 8.27
C ARG A 248 -23.61 35.39 9.00
N VAL A 249 -24.29 34.51 8.28
CA VAL A 249 -24.68 33.18 8.77
C VAL A 249 -23.46 32.32 8.96
N GLY A 250 -23.32 31.68 10.13
CA GLY A 250 -22.25 30.74 10.45
C GLY A 250 -22.43 29.35 9.85
N ARG A 251 -21.34 28.60 9.77
CA ARG A 251 -21.35 27.23 9.22
C ARG A 251 -22.19 26.25 10.04
N PHE A 252 -22.25 26.42 11.36
CA PHE A 252 -23.13 25.63 12.23
C PHE A 252 -24.61 25.83 11.89
N GLU A 253 -25.03 27.06 11.61
CA GLU A 253 -26.39 27.35 11.19
C GLU A 253 -26.67 26.82 9.77
N ALA A 254 -25.71 26.99 8.85
CA ALA A 254 -25.83 26.49 7.48
C ALA A 254 -25.87 24.95 7.39
N ALA A 255 -25.27 24.24 8.35
CA ALA A 255 -25.26 22.77 8.43
C ALA A 255 -26.43 22.20 9.23
N HIS A 256 -27.37 23.03 9.70
CA HIS A 256 -28.49 22.55 10.51
C HIS A 256 -29.28 21.44 9.83
N GLY A 257 -29.55 20.34 10.54
CA GLY A 257 -30.22 19.14 10.01
C GLY A 257 -29.34 18.26 9.10
N GLY A 258 -28.05 18.55 9.01
CA GLY A 258 -27.10 17.84 8.15
C GLY A 258 -25.78 17.53 8.83
N THR A 259 -24.68 17.61 8.08
CA THR A 259 -23.33 17.32 8.56
C THR A 259 -22.38 18.50 8.37
N LEU A 260 -21.59 18.80 9.37
CA LEU A 260 -20.45 19.72 9.29
C LEU A 260 -19.16 18.95 9.34
N PHE A 261 -18.36 19.06 8.28
CA PHE A 261 -17.01 18.52 8.20
C PHE A 261 -16.00 19.64 8.52
N LEU A 262 -15.21 19.41 9.58
CA LEU A 262 -14.17 20.31 10.06
C LEU A 262 -12.80 19.71 9.70
N ASP A 263 -12.16 20.23 8.64
CA ASP A 263 -10.81 19.81 8.28
C ASP A 263 -9.77 20.68 8.99
N GLU A 264 -8.62 20.06 9.29
CA GLU A 264 -7.50 20.68 10.01
C GLU A 264 -7.89 21.25 11.39
N LEU A 265 -8.67 20.47 12.16
CA LEU A 265 -9.19 20.85 13.47
C LEU A 265 -8.12 21.38 14.44
N GLY A 266 -6.87 20.92 14.34
CA GLY A 266 -5.77 21.38 15.17
C GLY A 266 -5.44 22.87 15.08
N ASN A 267 -5.92 23.55 14.04
CA ASN A 267 -5.72 25.00 13.86
C ASN A 267 -6.73 25.86 14.64
N LEU A 268 -7.69 25.25 15.33
CA LEU A 268 -8.71 25.97 16.09
C LEU A 268 -8.11 26.56 17.38
N ALA A 269 -8.17 27.89 17.52
CA ALA A 269 -7.68 28.58 18.70
C ALA A 269 -8.51 28.22 19.97
N ALA A 270 -7.95 28.41 21.16
CA ALA A 270 -8.55 28.02 22.43
C ALA A 270 -9.98 28.56 22.65
N ALA A 271 -10.26 29.79 22.21
CA ALA A 271 -11.61 30.37 22.30
C ALA A 271 -12.61 29.64 21.39
N GLY A 272 -12.19 29.30 20.17
CA GLY A 272 -13.00 28.50 19.23
C GLY A 272 -13.22 27.07 19.73
N GLN A 273 -12.21 26.46 20.39
CA GLN A 273 -12.34 25.15 20.99
C GLN A 273 -13.40 25.12 22.11
N ALA A 274 -13.45 26.15 22.96
CA ALA A 274 -14.46 26.29 24.02
C ALA A 274 -15.88 26.43 23.45
N LYS A 275 -16.05 27.25 22.40
CA LYS A 275 -17.35 27.39 21.71
C LYS A 275 -17.78 26.10 21.02
N LEU A 276 -16.87 25.41 20.34
CA LEU A 276 -17.13 24.11 19.70
C LEU A 276 -17.59 23.09 20.72
N LEU A 277 -16.92 23.04 21.88
CA LEU A 277 -17.34 22.15 22.98
C LEU A 277 -18.78 22.42 23.44
N ARG A 278 -19.15 23.70 23.59
CA ARG A 278 -20.52 24.09 23.95
C ARG A 278 -21.55 23.60 22.93
N VAL A 279 -21.24 23.75 21.64
CA VAL A 279 -22.15 23.24 20.57
C VAL A 279 -22.27 21.71 20.65
N LEU A 280 -21.16 20.98 20.85
CA LEU A 280 -21.18 19.52 20.96
C LEU A 280 -21.94 19.01 22.21
N GLN A 281 -22.00 19.82 23.25
CA GLN A 281 -22.68 19.45 24.51
C GLN A 281 -24.16 19.78 24.50
N SER A 282 -24.54 20.97 24.05
CA SER A 282 -25.89 21.50 24.16
C SER A 282 -26.61 21.76 22.84
N GLY A 283 -25.90 21.66 21.72
CA GLY A 283 -26.44 22.07 20.41
C GLY A 283 -26.62 23.59 20.27
N GLN A 284 -26.06 24.39 21.18
CA GLN A 284 -26.27 25.83 21.24
C GLN A 284 -24.99 26.63 20.99
N PHE A 285 -25.12 27.77 20.34
CA PHE A 285 -24.02 28.71 20.11
C PHE A 285 -24.53 30.15 20.05
N GLU A 286 -23.62 31.09 20.15
CA GLU A 286 -23.88 32.52 20.01
C GLU A 286 -22.97 33.06 18.88
N PRO A 287 -23.58 33.79 17.89
CA PRO A 287 -22.82 34.53 16.88
C PRO A 287 -21.89 35.56 17.52
N LEU A 288 -20.82 35.91 16.85
CA LEU A 288 -19.91 36.96 17.32
C LEU A 288 -20.65 38.30 17.40
N GLY A 289 -20.49 38.99 18.51
CA GLY A 289 -21.17 40.30 18.74
C GLY A 289 -22.64 40.15 19.10
N SER A 290 -23.15 38.94 19.39
CA SER A 290 -24.51 38.67 19.79
C SER A 290 -24.59 37.95 21.12
N ASN A 291 -25.55 38.28 21.96
CA ASN A 291 -25.92 37.53 23.16
C ASN A 291 -27.14 36.60 22.90
N ARG A 292 -27.58 36.50 21.64
CA ARG A 292 -28.72 35.64 21.29
C ARG A 292 -28.22 34.22 21.06
N THR A 293 -28.66 33.30 21.90
CA THR A 293 -28.38 31.86 21.71
C THR A 293 -29.18 31.33 20.53
N ARG A 294 -28.50 30.67 19.61
CA ARG A 294 -29.08 29.87 18.52
C ARG A 294 -28.88 28.40 18.78
N SER A 295 -29.81 27.58 18.32
CA SER A 295 -29.74 26.11 18.45
C SER A 295 -29.49 25.49 17.08
N THR A 296 -28.67 24.46 17.04
CA THR A 296 -28.42 23.64 15.85
C THR A 296 -28.39 22.17 16.21
N GLN A 297 -28.89 21.36 15.29
CA GLN A 297 -28.71 19.91 15.31
C GLN A 297 -27.87 19.55 14.11
N VAL A 298 -26.63 19.18 14.33
CA VAL A 298 -25.66 18.93 13.28
C VAL A 298 -24.75 17.77 13.66
N ARG A 299 -24.56 16.86 12.73
CA ARG A 299 -23.57 15.80 12.86
C ARG A 299 -22.18 16.35 12.59
N ILE A 300 -21.23 16.06 13.46
CA ILE A 300 -19.83 16.51 13.31
C ILE A 300 -18.95 15.38 12.81
N VAL A 301 -18.20 15.65 11.73
CA VAL A 301 -17.06 14.87 11.29
C VAL A 301 -15.86 15.80 11.31
N ALA A 302 -14.82 15.45 12.06
CA ALA A 302 -13.62 16.28 12.19
C ALA A 302 -12.41 15.54 11.64
N ALA A 303 -11.49 16.27 10.99
CA ALA A 303 -10.24 15.71 10.49
C ALA A 303 -9.04 16.53 10.98
N THR A 304 -7.92 15.84 11.24
CA THR A 304 -6.66 16.47 11.61
C THR A 304 -5.45 15.63 11.22
N ASN A 305 -4.33 16.29 10.96
CA ASN A 305 -3.02 15.68 10.82
C ASN A 305 -2.16 15.84 12.08
N LEU A 306 -2.65 16.58 13.07
CA LEU A 306 -1.94 16.86 14.31
C LEU A 306 -2.12 15.70 15.31
N ASP A 307 -1.07 15.34 16.02
CA ASP A 307 -1.20 14.51 17.23
C ASP A 307 -1.88 15.33 18.34
N LEU A 308 -3.21 15.16 18.43
CA LEU A 308 -4.01 15.89 19.42
C LEU A 308 -3.61 15.55 20.86
N ARG A 309 -3.14 14.33 21.12
CA ARG A 309 -2.67 13.94 22.46
C ARG A 309 -1.39 14.68 22.84
N ALA A 310 -0.48 14.88 21.88
CA ALA A 310 0.69 15.71 22.08
C ALA A 310 0.30 17.19 22.30
N ALA A 311 -0.65 17.70 21.49
CA ALA A 311 -1.18 19.06 21.64
C ALA A 311 -1.88 19.30 23.00
N ILE A 312 -2.59 18.31 23.53
CA ILE A 312 -3.18 18.35 24.89
C ILE A 312 -2.07 18.48 25.95
N ARG A 313 -1.01 17.67 25.85
CA ARG A 313 0.12 17.75 26.77
C ARG A 313 0.84 19.09 26.72
N ALA A 314 0.89 19.72 25.54
CA ALA A 314 1.46 21.06 25.33
C ALA A 314 0.53 22.21 25.78
N GLY A 315 -0.75 21.94 26.05
CA GLY A 315 -1.75 22.95 26.40
C GLY A 315 -2.38 23.67 25.19
N ASP A 316 -2.10 23.22 23.97
CA ASP A 316 -2.57 23.82 22.73
C ASP A 316 -3.98 23.32 22.35
N PHE A 317 -4.39 22.16 22.88
CA PHE A 317 -5.69 21.58 22.63
C PHE A 317 -6.37 21.14 23.93
N ARG A 318 -7.68 21.37 24.04
CA ARG A 318 -8.45 21.04 25.25
C ARG A 318 -8.76 19.55 25.30
N GLU A 319 -8.51 18.94 26.44
CA GLU A 319 -8.77 17.53 26.71
C GLU A 319 -10.27 17.20 26.69
N ASP A 320 -11.12 18.08 27.24
CA ASP A 320 -12.57 17.89 27.26
C ASP A 320 -13.20 17.90 25.86
N LEU A 321 -12.70 18.76 24.95
CA LEU A 321 -13.10 18.77 23.56
C LEU A 321 -12.65 17.50 22.84
N TYR A 322 -11.42 17.03 23.08
CA TYR A 322 -10.92 15.81 22.49
C TYR A 322 -11.82 14.63 22.80
N TYR A 323 -12.17 14.37 24.07
CA TYR A 323 -13.03 13.26 24.44
C TYR A 323 -14.46 13.38 23.90
N ARG A 324 -14.94 14.57 23.63
CA ARG A 324 -16.25 14.79 23.03
C ARG A 324 -16.26 14.54 21.53
N LEU A 325 -15.14 14.78 20.83
CA LEU A 325 -14.99 14.52 19.39
C LEU A 325 -14.54 13.10 19.08
N ASN A 326 -13.68 12.55 19.93
CA ASN A 326 -13.09 11.22 19.72
C ASN A 326 -13.96 10.11 20.32
N VAL A 327 -15.22 10.04 19.85
CA VAL A 327 -16.12 8.90 20.13
C VAL A 327 -15.75 7.72 19.24
N ILE A 328 -15.48 8.01 17.96
CA ILE A 328 -14.96 7.06 16.98
C ILE A 328 -13.76 7.71 16.31
N GLU A 329 -12.61 7.04 16.32
CA GLU A 329 -11.40 7.47 15.62
C GLU A 329 -11.14 6.59 14.40
N LEU A 330 -10.90 7.24 13.25
CA LEU A 330 -10.54 6.60 11.99
C LEU A 330 -9.16 7.11 11.58
N GLU A 331 -8.14 6.27 11.72
CA GLU A 331 -6.77 6.63 11.37
C GLU A 331 -6.44 6.22 9.94
N VAL A 332 -6.24 7.23 9.06
CA VAL A 332 -5.87 7.00 7.66
C VAL A 332 -4.36 6.78 7.56
N PRO A 333 -3.91 5.59 7.15
CA PRO A 333 -2.48 5.30 7.05
C PRO A 333 -1.83 6.15 5.93
N PRO A 334 -0.54 6.49 6.07
CA PRO A 334 0.21 7.11 4.98
C PRO A 334 0.27 6.18 3.76
N LEU A 335 0.43 6.75 2.56
CA LEU A 335 0.46 5.97 1.32
C LEU A 335 1.61 4.95 1.29
N ALA A 336 2.74 5.28 1.91
CA ALA A 336 3.87 4.36 2.06
C ALA A 336 3.55 3.08 2.86
N ALA A 337 2.56 3.12 3.76
CA ALA A 337 2.11 1.96 4.55
C ALA A 337 1.03 1.12 3.83
N ARG A 338 0.64 1.52 2.61
CA ARG A 338 -0.35 0.83 1.76
C ARG A 338 0.07 0.83 0.30
N PRO A 339 1.20 0.20 -0.03
CA PRO A 339 1.79 0.24 -1.36
C PRO A 339 0.87 -0.35 -2.45
N GLU A 340 -0.04 -1.25 -2.08
CA GLU A 340 -1.03 -1.85 -2.98
C GLU A 340 -1.97 -0.79 -3.59
N ASP A 341 -2.16 0.35 -2.93
CA ASP A 341 -3.03 1.43 -3.40
C ASP A 341 -2.36 2.33 -4.43
N ILE A 342 -1.02 2.34 -4.51
CA ILE A 342 -0.27 3.30 -5.31
C ILE A 342 -0.63 3.20 -6.80
N ILE A 343 -0.53 2.01 -7.38
CA ILE A 343 -0.79 1.81 -8.81
C ILE A 343 -2.27 1.97 -9.17
N PRO A 344 -3.24 1.44 -8.41
CA PRO A 344 -4.65 1.71 -8.63
C PRO A 344 -5.00 3.20 -8.60
N LEU A 345 -4.48 3.94 -7.62
CA LEU A 345 -4.65 5.40 -7.53
C LEU A 345 -3.98 6.13 -8.69
N ALA A 346 -2.75 5.74 -9.07
CA ALA A 346 -2.07 6.33 -10.21
C ALA A 346 -2.88 6.13 -11.50
N ARG A 347 -3.38 4.92 -11.76
CA ARG A 347 -4.23 4.62 -12.91
C ARG A 347 -5.57 5.38 -12.87
N HIS A 348 -6.14 5.57 -11.69
CA HIS A 348 -7.35 6.39 -11.52
C HIS A 348 -7.11 7.87 -11.86
N PHE A 349 -5.90 8.39 -11.60
CA PHE A 349 -5.56 9.78 -11.89
C PHE A 349 -5.06 10.02 -13.32
N LEU A 350 -4.88 8.96 -14.12
CA LEU A 350 -4.59 9.09 -15.54
C LEU A 350 -5.79 9.70 -16.25
N GLU A 351 -5.60 10.80 -16.94
CA GLU A 351 -6.63 11.49 -17.72
C GLU A 351 -6.50 11.08 -19.20
N GLY A 352 -7.62 10.73 -19.83
CA GLY A 352 -7.67 10.43 -21.26
C GLY A 352 -7.08 9.07 -21.63
N ALA A 353 -6.27 9.02 -22.71
CA ALA A 353 -5.75 7.79 -23.31
C ALA A 353 -4.34 7.41 -22.83
N HIS A 354 -3.89 7.93 -21.68
CA HIS A 354 -2.57 7.62 -21.17
C HIS A 354 -2.52 6.28 -20.43
N SER A 355 -1.36 5.62 -20.51
CA SER A 355 -1.01 4.41 -19.76
C SER A 355 0.35 4.59 -19.09
N LEU A 356 0.65 3.76 -18.08
CA LEU A 356 1.97 3.75 -17.43
C LEU A 356 2.81 2.63 -18.04
N SER A 357 4.08 2.91 -18.36
CA SER A 357 5.04 1.86 -18.68
C SER A 357 5.37 1.03 -17.43
N ALA A 358 5.83 -0.20 -17.60
CA ALA A 358 6.25 -1.07 -16.49
C ALA A 358 7.34 -0.40 -15.61
N ALA A 359 8.28 0.34 -16.24
CA ALA A 359 9.29 1.10 -15.53
C ALA A 359 8.71 2.26 -14.71
N ALA A 360 7.65 2.92 -15.22
CA ALA A 360 6.94 3.97 -14.49
C ALA A 360 6.18 3.40 -13.28
N GLU A 361 5.48 2.27 -13.44
CA GLU A 361 4.81 1.59 -12.32
C GLU A 361 5.79 1.17 -11.22
N GLN A 362 6.96 0.64 -11.62
CA GLN A 362 8.01 0.30 -10.67
C GLN A 362 8.56 1.52 -9.93
N ALA A 363 8.79 2.63 -10.62
CA ALA A 363 9.26 3.87 -10.01
C ALA A 363 8.24 4.43 -9.01
N LEU A 364 6.94 4.42 -9.36
CA LEU A 364 5.85 4.83 -8.48
C LEU A 364 5.77 3.97 -7.23
N ALA A 365 5.88 2.64 -7.37
CA ALA A 365 5.81 1.70 -6.25
C ALA A 365 6.99 1.82 -5.27
N GLN A 366 8.15 2.28 -5.74
CA GLN A 366 9.35 2.43 -4.91
C GLN A 366 9.46 3.78 -4.21
N TYR A 367 8.71 4.79 -4.64
CA TYR A 367 8.80 6.14 -4.08
C TYR A 367 8.04 6.24 -2.74
N PRO A 368 8.57 6.93 -1.72
CA PRO A 368 8.03 6.94 -0.35
C PRO A 368 6.79 7.82 -0.14
N TRP A 369 6.41 8.63 -1.11
CA TRP A 369 5.22 9.50 -1.12
C TRP A 369 5.03 10.36 0.14
N PRO A 370 5.95 11.25 0.51
CA PRO A 370 5.84 12.09 1.70
C PRO A 370 4.58 12.99 1.66
N GLY A 371 4.13 13.43 0.48
CA GLY A 371 2.87 14.16 0.28
C GLY A 371 1.65 13.27 0.01
N ASN A 372 1.79 11.94 0.19
CA ASN A 372 0.72 10.96 0.07
C ASN A 372 -0.04 11.02 -1.28
N VAL A 373 -1.35 10.78 -1.26
CA VAL A 373 -2.20 10.74 -2.46
C VAL A 373 -2.25 12.09 -3.17
N ARG A 374 -2.12 13.20 -2.44
CA ARG A 374 -2.08 14.55 -3.04
C ARG A 374 -0.84 14.73 -3.91
N GLU A 375 0.31 14.26 -3.47
CA GLU A 375 1.56 14.28 -4.25
C GLU A 375 1.46 13.33 -5.45
N LEU A 376 1.01 12.09 -5.26
CA LEU A 376 0.81 11.12 -6.33
C LEU A 376 -0.08 11.71 -7.44
N ARG A 377 -1.24 12.27 -7.09
CA ARG A 377 -2.15 12.92 -8.04
C ARG A 377 -1.45 14.02 -8.84
N ASN A 378 -0.69 14.89 -8.16
CA ASN A 378 0.03 15.98 -8.81
C ASN A 378 1.12 15.49 -9.76
N VAL A 379 1.86 14.42 -9.37
CA VAL A 379 2.89 13.79 -10.21
C VAL A 379 2.25 13.21 -11.48
N ILE A 380 1.18 12.44 -11.35
CA ILE A 380 0.49 11.83 -12.49
C ILE A 380 -0.10 12.91 -13.42
N ARG A 381 -0.80 13.90 -12.88
CA ARG A 381 -1.36 15.00 -13.69
C ARG A 381 -0.29 15.77 -14.45
N ARG A 382 0.83 16.07 -13.78
CA ARG A 382 1.97 16.71 -14.42
C ARG A 382 2.53 15.84 -15.55
N ALA A 383 2.69 14.53 -15.31
CA ALA A 383 3.19 13.60 -16.31
C ALA A 383 2.26 13.51 -17.54
N CYS A 384 0.94 13.49 -17.35
CA CYS A 384 -0.04 13.53 -18.44
C CYS A 384 0.08 14.81 -19.28
N LEU A 385 0.30 15.97 -18.63
CA LEU A 385 0.44 17.26 -19.32
C LEU A 385 1.76 17.42 -20.08
N LEU A 386 2.82 16.72 -19.65
CA LEU A 386 4.17 16.82 -20.23
C LEU A 386 4.51 15.68 -21.18
N SER A 387 3.66 14.67 -21.29
CA SER A 387 3.90 13.51 -22.16
C SER A 387 3.33 13.77 -23.56
N ASP A 388 4.17 13.67 -24.56
CA ASP A 388 3.76 13.67 -25.97
C ASP A 388 3.32 12.27 -26.43
N SER A 389 3.45 11.25 -25.58
CA SER A 389 3.13 9.85 -25.87
C SER A 389 1.93 9.38 -25.04
N ALA A 390 1.17 8.43 -25.58
CA ALA A 390 0.10 7.75 -24.85
C ALA A 390 0.64 6.91 -23.68
N GLU A 391 1.92 6.50 -23.71
CA GLU A 391 2.58 5.76 -22.63
C GLU A 391 3.54 6.68 -21.85
N ILE A 392 3.28 6.81 -20.55
CA ILE A 392 4.10 7.61 -19.62
C ILE A 392 5.31 6.79 -19.19
N ALA A 393 6.50 7.25 -19.55
CA ALA A 393 7.77 6.67 -19.13
C ALA A 393 8.14 7.11 -17.70
N ALA A 394 9.02 6.33 -17.02
CA ALA A 394 9.50 6.67 -15.68
C ALA A 394 10.17 8.05 -15.60
N ALA A 395 10.90 8.46 -16.63
CA ALA A 395 11.54 9.77 -16.69
C ALA A 395 10.54 10.94 -16.70
N THR A 396 9.37 10.76 -17.33
CA THR A 396 8.30 11.78 -17.42
C THR A 396 7.63 12.05 -16.07
N LEU A 397 7.67 11.08 -15.13
CA LEU A 397 7.12 11.26 -13.78
C LEU A 397 7.85 12.37 -13.01
N GLY A 398 9.14 12.62 -13.33
CA GLY A 398 9.95 13.64 -12.66
C GLY A 398 10.03 13.42 -11.15
N LEU A 399 10.01 12.15 -10.72
CA LEU A 399 10.24 11.80 -9.32
C LEU A 399 11.69 12.14 -8.97
N PRO A 400 11.94 12.72 -7.79
CA PRO A 400 13.31 12.90 -7.31
C PRO A 400 14.01 11.54 -7.34
N ALA A 401 15.24 11.52 -7.86
CA ALA A 401 16.05 10.32 -7.73
C ALA A 401 16.05 9.94 -6.24
N LEU A 402 15.71 8.69 -5.94
CA LEU A 402 15.94 8.13 -4.61
C LEU A 402 17.47 8.13 -4.44
N THR A 403 18.04 9.27 -4.06
CA THR A 403 19.28 9.23 -3.33
C THR A 403 18.90 8.41 -2.10
N ARG A 404 19.26 7.11 -2.13
CA ARG A 404 19.44 6.39 -0.88
C ARG A 404 20.36 7.31 -0.09
N GLU A 405 19.80 8.07 0.85
CA GLU A 405 20.62 8.45 1.99
C GLU A 405 21.20 7.11 2.45
N PRO A 406 22.53 6.99 2.48
CA PRO A 406 23.13 5.75 2.94
C PRO A 406 22.43 5.45 4.26
N ALA A 407 21.76 4.28 4.31
CA ALA A 407 21.01 3.82 5.46
C ALA A 407 21.82 4.19 6.69
N ASP A 408 21.20 4.99 7.53
CA ASP A 408 21.68 5.53 8.79
C ASP A 408 23.00 4.86 9.23
N VAL A 409 24.12 5.44 8.78
CA VAL A 409 25.41 5.12 9.36
C VAL A 409 25.18 5.54 10.81
N SER A 410 24.91 4.60 11.67
CA SER A 410 24.58 4.64 13.08
C SER A 410 25.02 5.99 13.64
N GLN A 411 24.01 6.88 13.82
CA GLN A 411 24.28 8.26 14.23
C GLN A 411 25.27 8.19 15.37
N PRO A 412 26.47 8.75 15.28
CA PRO A 412 27.48 8.55 16.30
C PRO A 412 26.91 8.97 17.65
N GLU A 413 26.90 8.04 18.59
CA GLU A 413 26.48 8.30 19.96
C GLU A 413 27.29 9.45 20.56
N ARG A 414 26.76 10.07 21.58
CA ARG A 414 27.46 11.18 22.29
C ARG A 414 28.94 10.88 22.55
N SER A 415 29.21 9.66 23.00
CA SER A 415 30.57 9.17 23.27
C SER A 415 31.48 9.18 22.04
N ALA A 416 30.96 8.86 20.86
CA ALA A 416 31.73 8.87 19.61
C ALA A 416 32.05 10.30 19.14
N VAL A 417 31.10 11.24 19.34
CA VAL A 417 31.34 12.66 19.04
C VAL A 417 32.35 13.28 20.01
N GLU A 418 32.24 13.00 21.29
CA GLU A 418 33.18 13.44 22.30
C GLU A 418 34.60 12.88 22.06
N ALA A 419 34.71 11.60 21.71
CA ALA A 419 35.99 10.98 21.41
C ALA A 419 36.62 11.54 20.12
N ALA A 420 35.85 11.83 19.09
CA ALA A 420 36.37 12.45 17.86
C ALA A 420 36.82 13.89 18.09
N LEU A 421 36.10 14.68 18.90
CA LEU A 421 36.49 16.03 19.30
C LEU A 421 37.77 16.02 20.15
N ALA A 422 37.91 15.08 21.09
CA ALA A 422 39.09 14.92 21.90
C ALA A 422 40.34 14.57 21.08
N ARG A 423 40.22 13.60 20.13
CA ARG A 423 41.31 13.22 19.20
C ARG A 423 41.69 14.35 18.25
N SER A 424 40.75 15.22 17.94
CA SER A 424 40.93 16.35 17.02
C SER A 424 41.32 17.65 17.77
N GLU A 425 41.64 17.57 19.07
CA GLU A 425 42.01 18.73 19.91
C GLU A 425 41.00 19.89 19.81
N GLY A 426 39.70 19.55 19.79
CA GLY A 426 38.60 20.52 19.66
C GLY A 426 38.33 21.03 18.25
N ASN A 427 39.12 20.62 17.25
CA ASN A 427 38.93 21.05 15.83
C ASN A 427 37.71 20.37 15.19
N VAL A 428 36.59 21.08 15.16
CA VAL A 428 35.31 20.59 14.65
C VAL A 428 35.38 20.14 13.18
N SER A 429 36.22 20.81 12.35
CA SER A 429 36.36 20.42 10.94
C SER A 429 37.07 19.08 10.77
N ARG A 430 38.06 18.78 11.64
CA ARG A 430 38.80 17.51 11.64
C ARG A 430 37.97 16.39 12.23
N ALA A 431 37.26 16.65 13.33
CA ALA A 431 36.33 15.73 13.95
C ALA A 431 35.14 15.36 13.01
N ALA A 432 34.60 16.33 12.27
CA ALA A 432 33.55 16.09 11.28
C ALA A 432 34.02 15.14 10.16
N ARG A 433 35.23 15.34 9.66
CA ARG A 433 35.82 14.48 8.62
C ARG A 433 36.06 13.06 9.13
N GLU A 434 36.52 12.91 10.35
CA GLU A 434 36.73 11.62 11.03
C GLU A 434 35.42 10.84 11.20
N LEU A 435 34.33 11.55 11.52
CA LEU A 435 32.99 10.98 11.68
C LEU A 435 32.20 10.83 10.35
N GLY A 436 32.80 11.17 9.21
CA GLY A 436 32.11 11.12 7.90
C GLY A 436 30.99 12.16 7.77
N LEU A 437 31.01 13.23 8.58
CA LEU A 437 29.98 14.27 8.61
C LEU A 437 30.47 15.57 7.97
N SER A 438 29.53 16.39 7.46
CA SER A 438 29.84 17.77 7.14
C SER A 438 30.02 18.59 8.43
N ARG A 439 30.83 19.65 8.38
CA ARG A 439 31.04 20.56 9.53
C ARG A 439 29.71 21.09 10.09
N GLN A 440 28.78 21.45 9.24
CA GLN A 440 27.44 21.93 9.67
C GLN A 440 26.59 20.82 10.30
N ALA A 441 26.71 19.59 9.83
CA ALA A 441 26.01 18.44 10.42
C ALA A 441 26.56 18.14 11.83
N LEU A 442 27.87 18.23 12.02
CA LEU A 442 28.47 18.04 13.35
C LEU A 442 28.06 19.17 14.33
N TYR A 443 28.01 20.43 13.89
CA TYR A 443 27.52 21.53 14.76
C TYR A 443 26.10 21.31 15.24
N ARG A 444 25.15 21.00 14.33
CA ARG A 444 23.75 20.66 14.70
C ARG A 444 23.68 19.47 15.66
N ARG A 445 24.59 18.51 15.49
CA ARG A 445 24.65 17.33 16.34
C ARG A 445 25.16 17.68 17.74
N MET A 446 26.21 18.45 17.83
CA MET A 446 26.75 18.94 19.11
C MET A 446 25.71 19.74 19.87
N GLU A 447 24.99 20.63 19.21
CA GLU A 447 23.90 21.41 19.79
C GLU A 447 22.80 20.52 20.37
N ARG A 448 22.35 19.50 19.62
CA ARG A 448 21.34 18.53 20.05
C ARG A 448 21.81 17.65 21.21
N LEU A 449 23.09 17.33 21.27
CA LEU A 449 23.70 16.55 22.35
C LEU A 449 24.13 17.42 23.56
N GLY A 450 23.93 18.73 23.52
CA GLY A 450 24.31 19.65 24.59
C GLY A 450 25.83 19.79 24.76
N LEU A 451 26.61 19.54 23.69
CA LEU A 451 28.06 19.68 23.68
C LEU A 451 28.44 21.11 23.25
N LYS A 452 29.05 21.90 24.13
CA LYS A 452 29.57 23.23 23.75
C LYS A 452 30.84 23.10 22.95
N SER A 453 30.99 23.86 21.88
CA SER A 453 32.29 24.10 21.24
C SER A 453 33.04 25.09 22.12
N GLU A 454 34.10 24.67 22.79
CA GLU A 454 35.08 25.62 23.29
C GLU A 454 35.72 26.31 22.10
N SER A 455 35.61 27.61 22.08
CA SER A 455 36.09 28.53 21.02
C SER A 455 37.60 28.52 20.93
#